data_96c2ea63291a82332dac3a1ec944e0ba
#
_entry.id   96c2ea63291a82332dac3a1ec944e0ba
#
_cell.length_a   1.000
_cell.length_b   1.000
_cell.length_c   1.000
_cell.angle_alpha   90.00
_cell.angle_beta   90.00
_cell.angle_gamma   90.00
#
_symmetry.space_group_name_H-M   'P 1'
#
loop_
_entity.id
_entity.type
_entity.pdbx_description
1 polymer ?
#
loop_
_entity_poly.entity_id
_entity_poly.type
_entity_poly.pdbx_seq_one_letter_code
_entity_poly.pdbx_strand_id
1 'polypeptide(L)'
;MTYRVHLTTKSANAKTGPIPVSTSDRATCPENCAMRSECYASSGPLAIHWAAVSSGNRGQLWPDFVNAIADLPEGQLWRANQAGDLPGDGKTVDPVALGELVAANIGRRGFTYSHYSDQDSLHWIGHANRWGFTVNLSANNLEEADQLADTGAGPVVVVLPSSQTTNTTTPAGRKVVVCPAAVRDDISCATCQLCQRQRSAIVGFPAHGTRRRVIDIRLAK
;
A
#
# COMPACT_ATOMS: atom_id res chain seq x y z
N MET A 1 -12.09 -0.96 17.50
CA MET A 1 -11.56 0.44 17.33
C MET A 1 -12.38 1.15 16.27
N THR A 2 -12.44 2.48 16.31
CA THR A 2 -13.19 3.24 15.29
C THR A 2 -12.18 3.82 14.33
N TYR A 3 -12.05 3.23 13.14
CA TYR A 3 -11.17 3.73 12.09
C TYR A 3 -11.84 4.89 11.34
N ARG A 4 -11.03 5.90 11.00
CA ARG A 4 -11.46 6.98 10.12
C ARG A 4 -10.73 6.89 8.79
N VAL A 5 -11.49 6.93 7.71
CA VAL A 5 -10.98 6.78 6.36
C VAL A 5 -11.62 7.81 5.43
N HIS A 6 -10.83 8.45 4.59
CA HIS A 6 -11.34 9.34 3.54
C HIS A 6 -11.23 8.64 2.18
N LEU A 7 -12.33 8.55 1.46
CA LEU A 7 -12.37 8.08 0.07
C LEU A 7 -12.38 9.27 -0.89
N THR A 8 -11.32 9.40 -1.68
CA THR A 8 -11.27 10.29 -2.84
C THR A 8 -11.74 9.50 -4.05
N THR A 9 -12.90 9.81 -4.60
CA THR A 9 -13.52 9.03 -5.68
C THR A 9 -12.78 9.10 -7.00
N LYS A 10 -11.98 10.15 -7.22
CA LYS A 10 -11.13 10.32 -8.40
C LYS A 10 -9.82 10.97 -8.00
N SER A 11 -8.74 10.20 -8.04
CA SER A 11 -7.40 10.70 -7.70
C SER A 11 -6.91 11.72 -8.73
N ALA A 12 -6.31 12.81 -8.24
CA ALA A 12 -5.60 13.80 -9.07
C ALA A 12 -4.10 13.48 -9.20
N ASN A 13 -3.60 12.40 -8.57
CA ASN A 13 -2.20 12.01 -8.67
C ASN A 13 -1.93 11.32 -10.01
N ALA A 14 -1.08 11.93 -10.86
CA ALA A 14 -0.75 11.42 -12.18
C ALA A 14 -0.20 9.97 -12.15
N LYS A 15 0.59 9.61 -11.14
CA LYS A 15 1.15 8.25 -11.01
C LYS A 15 0.09 7.22 -10.60
N THR A 16 -0.92 7.62 -9.85
CA THR A 16 -2.06 6.74 -9.50
C THR A 16 -3.05 6.66 -10.68
N GLY A 17 -3.26 7.76 -11.37
CA GLY A 17 -4.32 7.90 -12.37
C GLY A 17 -5.69 8.13 -11.72
N PRO A 18 -6.76 8.32 -12.51
CA PRO A 18 -8.07 8.79 -12.06
C PRO A 18 -8.93 7.67 -11.46
N ILE A 19 -8.36 6.85 -10.59
CA ILE A 19 -9.07 5.79 -9.84
C ILE A 19 -9.42 6.27 -8.43
N PRO A 20 -10.42 5.66 -7.77
CA PRO A 20 -10.69 5.90 -6.36
C PRO A 20 -9.47 5.55 -5.50
N VAL A 21 -9.20 6.36 -4.47
CA VAL A 21 -8.10 6.14 -3.54
C VAL A 21 -8.52 6.52 -2.12
N SER A 22 -8.18 5.68 -1.13
CA SER A 22 -8.44 6.02 0.27
C SER A 22 -7.22 6.58 0.98
N THR A 23 -7.47 7.21 2.14
CA THR A 23 -6.48 7.63 3.13
C THR A 23 -7.02 7.22 4.49
N SER A 24 -6.33 6.33 5.20
CA SER A 24 -6.69 5.91 6.54
C SER A 24 -5.97 6.74 7.60
N ASP A 25 -6.54 6.74 8.80
CA ASP A 25 -5.93 7.33 9.99
C ASP A 25 -4.48 6.85 10.18
N ARG A 26 -3.62 7.73 10.69
CA ARG A 26 -2.23 7.43 11.02
C ARG A 26 -2.09 6.32 12.08
N ALA A 27 -3.09 6.15 12.94
CA ALA A 27 -3.13 5.09 13.95
C ALA A 27 -3.13 3.69 13.33
N THR A 28 -3.54 3.53 12.07
CA THR A 28 -3.49 2.25 11.35
C THR A 28 -2.08 1.84 10.92
N CYS A 29 -1.08 2.75 10.98
CA CYS A 29 0.29 2.42 10.58
C CYS A 29 0.98 1.58 11.65
N PRO A 30 1.68 0.48 11.27
CA PRO A 30 2.47 -0.31 12.22
C PRO A 30 3.49 0.54 12.98
N GLU A 31 3.58 0.33 14.29
CA GLU A 31 4.52 1.04 15.16
C GLU A 31 5.97 0.77 14.77
N ASN A 32 6.25 -0.44 14.29
CA ASN A 32 7.56 -0.92 13.86
C ASN A 32 7.86 -0.63 12.38
N CYS A 33 7.03 0.14 11.67
CA CYS A 33 7.31 0.51 10.28
C CYS A 33 8.66 1.24 10.19
N ALA A 34 9.62 0.61 9.55
CA ALA A 34 10.97 1.12 9.43
C ALA A 34 11.05 2.45 8.68
N MET A 35 10.08 2.74 7.80
CA MET A 35 9.99 4.00 7.05
C MET A 35 9.20 5.10 7.75
N ARG A 36 8.83 4.92 9.03
CA ARG A 36 7.93 5.86 9.74
C ARG A 36 8.49 7.29 9.81
N SER A 37 9.80 7.45 10.06
CA SER A 37 10.48 8.76 10.09
C SER A 37 10.69 9.37 8.70
N GLU A 38 10.86 8.55 7.68
CA GLU A 38 11.10 8.95 6.29
C GLU A 38 9.85 8.84 5.40
N CYS A 39 8.68 8.57 6.00
CA CYS A 39 7.45 8.33 5.26
C CYS A 39 7.12 9.48 4.29
N TYR A 40 6.94 9.14 3.03
CA TYR A 40 6.59 10.10 1.97
C TYR A 40 5.29 10.85 2.27
N ALA A 41 4.35 10.20 2.95
CA ALA A 41 3.06 10.79 3.31
C ALA A 41 3.16 11.86 4.40
N SER A 42 4.34 12.01 5.05
CA SER A 42 4.60 13.04 6.07
C SER A 42 5.09 14.37 5.47
N SER A 43 5.02 14.56 4.14
CA SER A 43 5.45 15.79 3.46
C SER A 43 4.47 16.22 2.37
N GLY A 44 4.52 17.51 2.00
CA GLY A 44 3.71 18.09 0.94
C GLY A 44 2.19 18.08 1.22
N PRO A 45 1.36 18.26 0.19
CA PRO A 45 -0.10 18.35 0.34
C PRO A 45 -0.73 17.09 0.96
N LEU A 46 -0.13 15.91 0.74
CA LEU A 46 -0.61 14.66 1.32
C LEU A 46 -0.50 14.68 2.86
N ALA A 47 0.54 15.29 3.42
CA ALA A 47 0.69 15.39 4.88
C ALA A 47 -0.43 16.19 5.52
N ILE A 48 -0.86 17.29 4.88
CA ILE A 48 -1.98 18.14 5.35
C ILE A 48 -3.28 17.34 5.29
N HIS A 49 -3.52 16.65 4.17
CA HIS A 49 -4.69 15.80 4.01
C HIS A 49 -4.72 14.68 5.05
N TRP A 50 -3.60 13.98 5.24
CA TRP A 50 -3.48 12.89 6.21
C TRP A 50 -3.63 13.36 7.65
N ALA A 51 -3.09 14.52 8.00
CA ALA A 51 -3.31 15.14 9.32
C ALA A 51 -4.80 15.44 9.58
N ALA A 52 -5.53 15.96 8.56
CA ALA A 52 -6.96 16.21 8.68
C ALA A 52 -7.79 14.93 8.87
N VAL A 53 -7.40 13.81 8.22
CA VAL A 53 -8.04 12.50 8.44
C VAL A 53 -7.74 12.01 9.86
N SER A 54 -6.47 12.05 10.28
CA SER A 54 -6.03 11.54 11.58
C SER A 54 -6.54 12.35 12.77
N SER A 55 -6.84 13.65 12.58
CA SER A 55 -7.46 14.50 13.61
C SER A 55 -9.00 14.41 13.64
N GLY A 56 -9.62 13.61 12.74
CA GLY A 56 -11.05 13.49 12.65
C GLY A 56 -11.77 14.62 11.90
N ASN A 57 -11.02 15.62 11.37
CA ASN A 57 -11.57 16.75 10.63
C ASN A 57 -11.96 16.40 9.17
N ARG A 58 -11.58 15.21 8.71
CA ARG A 58 -11.89 14.71 7.37
C ARG A 58 -12.09 13.20 7.39
N GLY A 59 -12.84 12.70 6.39
CA GLY A 59 -13.13 11.28 6.26
C GLY A 59 -14.39 10.87 7.02
N GLN A 60 -14.73 9.61 6.84
CA GLN A 60 -15.92 8.97 7.38
C GLN A 60 -15.54 7.86 8.36
N LEU A 61 -16.48 7.38 9.14
CA LEU A 61 -16.28 6.22 10.00
C LEU A 61 -16.18 4.93 9.17
N TRP A 62 -15.60 3.90 9.77
CA TRP A 62 -15.34 2.64 9.08
C TRP A 62 -16.56 2.02 8.38
N PRO A 63 -17.76 1.90 9.01
CA PRO A 63 -18.93 1.33 8.34
C PRO A 63 -19.35 2.11 7.07
N ASP A 64 -19.31 3.44 7.13
CA ASP A 64 -19.65 4.28 5.98
C ASP A 64 -18.62 4.14 4.86
N PHE A 65 -17.33 3.98 5.20
CA PHE A 65 -16.28 3.70 4.23
C PHE A 65 -16.47 2.34 3.56
N VAL A 66 -16.74 1.30 4.32
CA VAL A 66 -17.01 -0.05 3.79
C VAL A 66 -18.20 -0.03 2.83
N ASN A 67 -19.29 0.65 3.20
CA ASN A 67 -20.45 0.83 2.32
C ASN A 67 -20.08 1.58 1.04
N ALA A 68 -19.29 2.67 1.15
CA ALA A 68 -18.85 3.42 -0.02
C ALA A 68 -17.96 2.60 -0.98
N ILE A 69 -17.20 1.63 -0.47
CA ILE A 69 -16.47 0.66 -1.32
C ILE A 69 -17.43 -0.32 -1.98
N ALA A 70 -18.42 -0.83 -1.25
CA ALA A 70 -19.44 -1.73 -1.80
C ALA A 70 -20.30 -1.05 -2.89
N ASP A 71 -20.44 0.26 -2.85
CA ASP A 71 -21.18 1.07 -3.85
C ASP A 71 -20.34 1.43 -5.08
N LEU A 72 -19.03 1.16 -5.10
CA LEU A 72 -18.21 1.36 -6.30
C LEU A 72 -18.72 0.49 -7.45
N PRO A 73 -18.64 0.94 -8.71
CA PRO A 73 -19.03 0.15 -9.88
C PRO A 73 -18.35 -1.23 -9.92
N GLU A 74 -19.04 -2.20 -10.49
CA GLU A 74 -18.46 -3.52 -10.74
C GLU A 74 -17.21 -3.42 -11.63
N GLY A 75 -16.16 -4.17 -11.29
CA GLY A 75 -14.87 -4.13 -11.97
C GLY A 75 -14.04 -2.88 -11.68
N GLN A 76 -14.52 -1.95 -10.84
CA GLN A 76 -13.80 -0.72 -10.52
C GLN A 76 -12.44 -1.03 -9.88
N LEU A 77 -11.37 -0.61 -10.56
CA LEU A 77 -10.03 -0.57 -9.97
C LEU A 77 -9.96 0.56 -8.94
N TRP A 78 -9.48 0.26 -7.74
CA TRP A 78 -9.29 1.26 -6.70
C TRP A 78 -8.08 0.92 -5.83
N ARG A 79 -7.48 1.93 -5.21
CA ARG A 79 -6.34 1.79 -4.31
C ARG A 79 -6.75 2.12 -2.87
N ALA A 80 -6.64 1.17 -1.97
CA ALA A 80 -6.70 1.47 -0.55
C ALA A 80 -5.35 2.07 -0.11
N ASN A 81 -5.45 3.08 0.75
CA ASN A 81 -4.34 3.70 1.48
C ASN A 81 -3.23 4.30 0.61
N GLN A 82 -3.44 5.53 0.14
CA GLN A 82 -2.32 6.36 -0.29
C GLN A 82 -1.48 6.84 0.91
N ALA A 83 -2.08 6.87 2.11
CA ALA A 83 -1.44 7.06 3.41
C ALA A 83 -2.25 6.32 4.46
N GLY A 84 -1.63 5.91 5.56
CA GLY A 84 -2.15 4.91 6.48
C GLY A 84 -1.81 3.49 6.02
N ASP A 85 -2.32 2.50 6.74
CA ASP A 85 -2.14 1.07 6.46
C ASP A 85 -3.49 0.34 6.59
N LEU A 86 -3.51 -0.98 6.59
CA LEU A 86 -4.68 -1.81 6.86
C LEU A 86 -5.31 -1.45 8.22
N PRO A 87 -6.62 -1.71 8.40
CA PRO A 87 -7.24 -1.55 9.72
C PRO A 87 -6.48 -2.41 10.74
N GLY A 88 -6.08 -1.79 11.84
CA GLY A 88 -5.26 -2.42 12.87
C GLY A 88 -4.96 -1.44 14.00
N ASP A 89 -4.32 -1.93 15.05
CA ASP A 89 -3.99 -1.17 16.27
C ASP A 89 -2.55 -0.64 16.28
N GLY A 90 -1.85 -0.75 15.14
CA GLY A 90 -0.44 -0.43 15.01
C GLY A 90 0.50 -1.60 15.38
N LYS A 91 -0.02 -2.70 15.90
CA LYS A 91 0.74 -3.92 16.22
C LYS A 91 0.30 -5.07 15.33
N THR A 92 -1.00 -5.28 15.22
CA THR A 92 -1.62 -6.33 14.42
C THR A 92 -2.77 -5.77 13.59
N VAL A 93 -3.06 -6.44 12.48
CA VAL A 93 -4.23 -6.18 11.64
C VAL A 93 -5.50 -6.59 12.40
N ASP A 94 -6.55 -5.77 12.31
CA ASP A 94 -7.89 -6.12 12.77
C ASP A 94 -8.55 -7.06 11.76
N PRO A 95 -8.72 -8.36 12.08
CA PRO A 95 -9.22 -9.34 11.14
C PRO A 95 -10.70 -9.12 10.76
N VAL A 96 -11.49 -8.56 11.69
CA VAL A 96 -12.90 -8.28 11.44
C VAL A 96 -13.04 -7.13 10.44
N ALA A 97 -12.38 -6.02 10.71
CA ALA A 97 -12.42 -4.87 9.82
C ALA A 97 -11.79 -5.19 8.44
N LEU A 98 -10.69 -5.95 8.39
CA LEU A 98 -10.14 -6.40 7.12
C LEU A 98 -11.12 -7.31 6.37
N GLY A 99 -11.81 -8.22 7.07
CA GLY A 99 -12.84 -9.08 6.48
C GLY A 99 -14.02 -8.30 5.90
N GLU A 100 -14.49 -7.26 6.58
CA GLU A 100 -15.52 -6.33 6.06
C GLU A 100 -15.07 -5.63 4.78
N LEU A 101 -13.83 -5.16 4.72
CA LEU A 101 -13.26 -4.52 3.53
C LEU A 101 -13.14 -5.50 2.36
N VAL A 102 -12.70 -6.74 2.63
CA VAL A 102 -12.63 -7.81 1.63
C VAL A 102 -14.03 -8.13 1.09
N ALA A 103 -15.03 -8.23 1.95
CA ALA A 103 -16.42 -8.45 1.53
C ALA A 103 -16.94 -7.29 0.65
N ALA A 104 -16.70 -6.05 1.05
CA ALA A 104 -17.08 -4.87 0.26
C ALA A 104 -16.36 -4.80 -1.10
N ASN A 105 -15.17 -5.40 -1.20
CA ASN A 105 -14.40 -5.45 -2.45
C ASN A 105 -14.91 -6.51 -3.44
N ILE A 106 -15.82 -7.41 -3.07
CA ILE A 106 -16.35 -8.42 -4.00
C ILE A 106 -16.95 -7.74 -5.23
N GLY A 107 -16.53 -8.17 -6.43
CA GLY A 107 -16.88 -7.54 -7.70
C GLY A 107 -16.07 -6.28 -8.03
N ARG A 108 -15.16 -5.83 -7.18
CA ARG A 108 -14.23 -4.70 -7.38
C ARG A 108 -12.79 -5.20 -7.44
N ARG A 109 -11.87 -4.32 -7.81
CA ARG A 109 -10.47 -4.66 -8.03
C ARG A 109 -9.58 -3.80 -7.12
N GLY A 110 -9.72 -4.04 -5.81
CA GLY A 110 -8.97 -3.32 -4.77
C GLY A 110 -7.55 -3.83 -4.62
N PHE A 111 -6.62 -2.90 -4.35
CA PHE A 111 -5.27 -3.23 -3.94
C PHE A 111 -4.73 -2.22 -2.92
N THR A 112 -3.78 -2.67 -2.12
CA THR A 112 -3.08 -1.84 -1.12
C THR A 112 -1.65 -2.31 -0.90
N TYR A 113 -0.96 -1.61 -0.01
CA TYR A 113 0.37 -1.96 0.49
C TYR A 113 0.32 -1.98 2.00
N SER A 114 1.00 -2.95 2.64
CA SER A 114 1.03 -3.06 4.09
C SER A 114 2.43 -3.31 4.61
N HIS A 115 2.76 -2.68 5.74
CA HIS A 115 3.98 -2.91 6.50
C HIS A 115 3.76 -3.81 7.72
N TYR A 116 2.55 -4.36 7.90
CA TYR A 116 2.32 -5.41 8.87
C TYR A 116 3.03 -6.70 8.44
N SER A 117 3.89 -7.22 9.29
CA SER A 117 4.74 -8.39 9.01
C SER A 117 4.77 -9.42 10.14
N ASP A 118 3.99 -9.21 11.21
CA ASP A 118 3.80 -10.20 12.25
C ASP A 118 2.99 -11.41 11.72
N GLN A 119 3.16 -12.57 12.36
CA GLN A 119 2.60 -13.82 11.89
C GLN A 119 1.06 -13.79 11.77
N ASP A 120 0.38 -13.18 12.74
CA ASP A 120 -1.08 -13.12 12.75
C ASP A 120 -1.59 -12.20 11.62
N SER A 121 -0.97 -11.05 11.43
CA SER A 121 -1.28 -10.13 10.32
C SER A 121 -1.03 -10.80 8.96
N LEU A 122 0.10 -11.50 8.78
CA LEU A 122 0.40 -12.22 7.55
C LEU A 122 -0.63 -13.31 7.24
N HIS A 123 -1.15 -14.00 8.26
CA HIS A 123 -2.22 -14.97 8.10
C HIS A 123 -3.48 -14.32 7.50
N TRP A 124 -3.94 -13.19 8.05
CA TRP A 124 -5.14 -12.48 7.58
C TRP A 124 -4.93 -11.78 6.24
N ILE A 125 -3.73 -11.26 5.98
CA ILE A 125 -3.34 -10.73 4.66
C ILE A 125 -3.41 -11.84 3.61
N GLY A 126 -2.94 -13.05 3.93
CA GLY A 126 -3.06 -14.22 3.06
C GLY A 126 -4.51 -14.57 2.73
N HIS A 127 -5.43 -14.44 3.71
CA HIS A 127 -6.87 -14.58 3.47
C HIS A 127 -7.39 -13.49 2.52
N ALA A 128 -7.10 -12.21 2.77
CA ALA A 128 -7.53 -11.11 1.92
C ALA A 128 -7.09 -11.31 0.46
N ASN A 129 -5.85 -11.74 0.25
CA ASN A 129 -5.29 -12.03 -1.07
C ASN A 129 -6.04 -13.17 -1.78
N ARG A 130 -6.38 -14.26 -1.08
CA ARG A 130 -7.17 -15.36 -1.64
C ARG A 130 -8.59 -14.97 -2.01
N TRP A 131 -9.17 -14.00 -1.31
CA TRP A 131 -10.52 -13.49 -1.55
C TRP A 131 -10.58 -12.27 -2.48
N GLY A 132 -9.49 -11.97 -3.19
CA GLY A 132 -9.49 -11.01 -4.29
C GLY A 132 -9.27 -9.54 -3.89
N PHE A 133 -8.90 -9.25 -2.64
CA PHE A 133 -8.38 -7.94 -2.24
C PHE A 133 -6.86 -8.02 -2.17
N THR A 134 -6.16 -7.42 -3.13
CA THR A 134 -4.71 -7.57 -3.24
C THR A 134 -3.97 -6.70 -2.23
N VAL A 135 -3.38 -7.34 -1.22
CA VAL A 135 -2.48 -6.71 -0.25
C VAL A 135 -1.04 -7.03 -0.62
N ASN A 136 -0.29 -6.01 -1.04
CA ASN A 136 1.12 -6.13 -1.32
C ASN A 136 1.93 -5.93 -0.03
N LEU A 137 2.79 -6.88 0.32
CA LEU A 137 3.68 -6.78 1.48
C LEU A 137 4.83 -5.82 1.16
N SER A 138 5.05 -4.83 1.99
CA SER A 138 6.04 -3.75 1.77
C SER A 138 7.35 -4.06 2.49
N ALA A 139 8.38 -4.42 1.74
CA ALA A 139 9.74 -4.62 2.21
C ALA A 139 10.56 -3.32 2.19
N ASN A 140 11.46 -3.18 3.15
CA ASN A 140 12.35 -2.03 3.30
C ASN A 140 13.68 -2.20 2.54
N ASN A 141 14.04 -3.43 2.17
CA ASN A 141 15.23 -3.80 1.40
C ASN A 141 15.00 -5.12 0.67
N LEU A 142 15.98 -5.56 -0.14
CA LEU A 142 15.87 -6.76 -0.98
C LEU A 142 15.88 -8.06 -0.16
N GLU A 143 16.61 -8.11 0.96
CA GLU A 143 16.67 -9.25 1.87
C GLU A 143 15.32 -9.48 2.55
N GLU A 144 14.70 -8.40 3.05
CA GLU A 144 13.35 -8.46 3.63
C GLU A 144 12.31 -8.83 2.58
N ALA A 145 12.49 -8.40 1.33
CA ALA A 145 11.61 -8.79 0.24
C ALA A 145 11.64 -10.31 -0.02
N ASP A 146 12.79 -10.95 0.12
CA ASP A 146 12.91 -12.40 0.05
C ASP A 146 12.18 -13.07 1.22
N GLN A 147 12.38 -12.58 2.45
CA GLN A 147 11.72 -13.12 3.64
C GLN A 147 10.20 -13.02 3.54
N LEU A 148 9.67 -11.87 3.12
CA LEU A 148 8.23 -11.68 2.93
C LEU A 148 7.67 -12.56 1.81
N ALA A 149 8.43 -12.76 0.74
CA ALA A 149 8.02 -13.64 -0.36
C ALA A 149 7.95 -15.11 0.09
N ASP A 150 8.83 -15.56 0.99
CA ASP A 150 8.82 -16.91 1.54
C ASP A 150 7.58 -17.20 2.39
N THR A 151 6.93 -16.18 2.95
CA THR A 151 5.69 -16.34 3.72
C THR A 151 4.51 -16.80 2.87
N GLY A 152 4.52 -16.53 1.56
CA GLY A 152 3.40 -16.82 0.67
C GLY A 152 2.11 -16.06 0.97
N ALA A 153 2.13 -15.08 1.89
CA ALA A 153 0.94 -14.35 2.31
C ALA A 153 0.40 -13.39 1.22
N GLY A 154 1.27 -12.94 0.30
CA GLY A 154 0.85 -12.08 -0.81
C GLY A 154 1.99 -11.63 -1.70
N PRO A 155 1.69 -10.87 -2.75
CA PRO A 155 2.72 -10.28 -3.60
C PRO A 155 3.55 -9.26 -2.82
N VAL A 156 4.83 -9.14 -3.16
CA VAL A 156 5.77 -8.28 -2.45
C VAL A 156 6.12 -7.04 -3.28
N VAL A 157 6.33 -5.95 -2.59
CA VAL A 157 6.92 -4.71 -3.12
C VAL A 157 8.11 -4.29 -2.26
N VAL A 158 9.05 -3.55 -2.82
CA VAL A 158 10.27 -3.14 -2.12
C VAL A 158 10.67 -1.72 -2.48
N VAL A 159 11.20 -0.99 -1.51
CA VAL A 159 11.85 0.30 -1.76
C VAL A 159 13.25 0.05 -2.32
N LEU A 160 13.59 0.78 -3.38
CA LEU A 160 14.89 0.72 -4.05
C LEU A 160 15.62 2.07 -3.94
N PRO A 161 16.95 2.09 -4.07
CA PRO A 161 17.70 3.33 -4.24
C PRO A 161 17.12 4.18 -5.37
N SER A 162 17.15 5.51 -5.22
CA SER A 162 16.57 6.43 -6.22
C SER A 162 17.24 6.33 -7.60
N SER A 163 18.47 5.83 -7.66
CA SER A 163 19.23 5.57 -8.90
C SER A 163 18.84 4.24 -9.59
N GLN A 164 18.13 3.34 -8.91
CA GLN A 164 17.75 2.05 -9.46
C GLN A 164 16.50 2.19 -10.34
N THR A 165 16.70 2.45 -11.63
CA THR A 165 15.62 2.66 -12.61
C THR A 165 15.42 1.46 -13.55
N THR A 166 16.26 0.43 -13.45
CA THR A 166 16.20 -0.80 -14.22
C THR A 166 15.86 -2.01 -13.34
N ASN A 167 15.30 -3.04 -13.95
CA ASN A 167 14.99 -4.28 -13.24
C ASN A 167 16.26 -4.88 -12.61
N THR A 168 16.08 -5.59 -11.50
CA THR A 168 17.16 -6.25 -10.76
C THR A 168 16.67 -7.59 -10.19
N THR A 169 17.44 -8.21 -9.33
CA THR A 169 17.10 -9.42 -8.58
C THR A 169 17.38 -9.23 -7.11
N THR A 170 16.67 -9.97 -6.27
CA THR A 170 16.99 -10.09 -4.85
C THR A 170 18.20 -10.99 -4.63
N PRO A 171 18.78 -11.05 -3.41
CA PRO A 171 19.83 -12.02 -3.05
C PRO A 171 19.44 -13.48 -3.31
N ALA A 172 18.17 -13.86 -3.11
CA ALA A 172 17.67 -15.19 -3.41
C ALA A 172 17.35 -15.40 -4.92
N GLY A 173 17.68 -14.43 -5.79
CA GLY A 173 17.50 -14.54 -7.25
C GLY A 173 16.08 -14.25 -7.75
N ARG A 174 15.18 -13.72 -6.88
CA ARG A 174 13.82 -13.36 -7.33
C ARG A 174 13.85 -12.10 -8.17
N LYS A 175 13.06 -12.10 -9.25
CA LYS A 175 12.97 -10.96 -10.17
C LYS A 175 12.32 -9.75 -9.47
N VAL A 176 12.99 -8.60 -9.54
CA VAL A 176 12.48 -7.30 -9.12
C VAL A 176 12.23 -6.45 -10.37
N VAL A 177 10.97 -6.11 -10.60
CA VAL A 177 10.54 -5.24 -11.70
C VAL A 177 10.36 -3.83 -11.15
N VAL A 178 11.11 -2.86 -11.70
CA VAL A 178 10.93 -1.46 -11.32
C VAL A 178 9.54 -0.99 -11.73
N CYS A 179 8.84 -0.32 -10.80
CA CYS A 179 7.49 0.17 -11.03
C CYS A 179 7.42 1.04 -12.28
N PRO A 180 6.69 0.63 -13.34
CA PRO A 180 6.64 1.41 -14.58
C PRO A 180 6.12 2.84 -14.36
N ALA A 181 5.11 3.01 -13.51
CA ALA A 181 4.57 4.34 -13.19
C ALA A 181 5.54 5.23 -12.40
N ALA A 182 6.59 4.67 -11.78
CA ALA A 182 7.62 5.47 -11.10
C ALA A 182 8.64 6.07 -12.08
N VAL A 183 8.90 5.38 -13.21
CA VAL A 183 9.98 5.73 -14.14
C VAL A 183 9.50 6.20 -15.51
N ARG A 184 8.19 6.11 -15.79
CA ARG A 184 7.56 6.53 -17.05
C ARG A 184 6.39 7.46 -16.77
N ASP A 185 6.26 8.55 -17.53
CA ASP A 185 5.20 9.54 -17.34
C ASP A 185 3.90 9.19 -18.07
N ASP A 186 3.95 8.31 -19.05
CA ASP A 186 2.79 7.81 -19.80
C ASP A 186 2.06 6.64 -19.09
N ILE A 187 2.58 6.17 -17.95
CA ILE A 187 2.02 5.04 -17.20
C ILE A 187 1.54 5.49 -15.83
N SER A 188 0.36 5.02 -15.43
CA SER A 188 -0.20 5.18 -14.09
C SER A 188 -0.62 3.82 -13.51
N CYS A 189 -0.98 3.76 -12.22
CA CYS A 189 -1.55 2.55 -11.63
C CYS A 189 -2.83 2.12 -12.35
N ALA A 190 -3.64 3.10 -12.82
CA ALA A 190 -4.86 2.85 -13.57
C ALA A 190 -4.62 2.06 -14.88
N THR A 191 -3.51 2.34 -15.57
CA THR A 191 -3.15 1.67 -16.84
C THR A 191 -2.27 0.45 -16.62
N CYS A 192 -1.35 0.47 -15.67
CA CYS A 192 -0.39 -0.61 -15.39
C CYS A 192 -1.02 -1.82 -14.70
N GLN A 193 -1.79 -1.61 -13.64
CA GLN A 193 -2.50 -2.62 -12.83
C GLN A 193 -1.63 -3.75 -12.25
N LEU A 194 -0.30 -3.58 -12.24
CA LEU A 194 0.62 -4.64 -11.80
C LEU A 194 0.42 -5.00 -10.32
N CYS A 195 0.22 -3.98 -9.45
CA CYS A 195 0.06 -4.17 -8.01
C CYS A 195 -1.33 -4.70 -7.61
N GLN A 196 -2.29 -4.75 -8.53
CA GLN A 196 -3.62 -5.32 -8.29
C GLN A 196 -3.66 -6.83 -8.55
N ARG A 197 -2.59 -7.42 -9.09
CA ARG A 197 -2.56 -8.83 -9.50
C ARG A 197 -1.68 -9.65 -8.57
N GLN A 198 -2.09 -10.90 -8.33
CA GLN A 198 -1.20 -11.90 -7.75
C GLN A 198 -0.04 -12.13 -8.72
N ARG A 199 1.19 -12.18 -8.20
CA ARG A 199 2.41 -12.32 -8.99
C ARG A 199 3.57 -12.83 -8.15
N SER A 200 4.52 -13.49 -8.79
CA SER A 200 5.79 -13.92 -8.16
C SER A 200 6.88 -12.85 -8.26
N ALA A 201 6.83 -11.98 -9.29
CA ALA A 201 7.80 -10.89 -9.41
C ALA A 201 7.55 -9.82 -8.34
N ILE A 202 8.61 -9.37 -7.69
CA ILE A 202 8.59 -8.26 -6.73
C ILE A 202 8.52 -6.95 -7.51
N VAL A 203 7.74 -5.97 -7.03
CA VAL A 203 7.71 -4.63 -7.63
C VAL A 203 8.59 -3.69 -6.81
N GLY A 204 9.60 -3.11 -7.46
CA GLY A 204 10.53 -2.17 -6.86
C GLY A 204 10.12 -0.71 -7.06
N PHE A 205 10.11 0.07 -6.00
CA PHE A 205 9.83 1.51 -6.04
C PHE A 205 11.10 2.31 -5.79
N PRO A 206 11.71 2.94 -6.82
CA PRO A 206 12.80 3.87 -6.61
C PRO A 206 12.41 4.98 -5.62
N ALA A 207 13.25 5.24 -4.65
CA ALA A 207 13.02 6.30 -3.66
C ALA A 207 12.82 7.64 -4.36
N HIS A 208 11.78 8.37 -3.99
CA HIS A 208 11.43 9.65 -4.60
C HIS A 208 10.95 10.68 -3.56
N GLY A 209 10.72 11.92 -4.00
CA GLY A 209 10.25 12.99 -3.14
C GLY A 209 11.38 13.64 -2.32
N THR A 210 10.99 14.44 -1.34
CA THR A 210 11.92 15.30 -0.57
C THR A 210 12.87 14.51 0.33
N ARG A 211 12.49 13.30 0.74
CA ARG A 211 13.27 12.43 1.64
C ARG A 211 14.11 11.36 0.92
N ARG A 212 14.16 11.38 -0.42
CA ARG A 212 14.86 10.36 -1.22
C ARG A 212 16.31 10.15 -0.78
N ARG A 213 17.07 11.24 -0.49
CA ARG A 213 18.48 11.15 -0.06
C ARG A 213 18.66 10.41 1.26
N VAL A 214 17.74 10.58 2.21
CA VAL A 214 17.78 9.89 3.51
C VAL A 214 17.50 8.40 3.32
N ILE A 215 16.56 8.07 2.44
CA ILE A 215 16.26 6.67 2.08
C ILE A 215 17.46 6.04 1.37
N ASP A 216 18.09 6.71 0.41
CA ASP A 216 19.29 6.23 -0.29
C ASP A 216 20.45 5.92 0.68
N ILE A 217 20.70 6.81 1.66
CA ILE A 217 21.72 6.58 2.69
C ILE A 217 21.38 5.37 3.57
N ARG A 218 20.11 5.16 3.87
CA ARG A 218 19.64 4.02 4.66
C ARG A 218 19.81 2.70 3.92
N LEU A 219 19.47 2.68 2.62
CA LEU A 219 19.58 1.47 1.77
C LEU A 219 21.03 1.11 1.42
N ALA A 220 21.98 2.03 1.64
CA ALA A 220 23.42 1.80 1.41
C ALA A 220 24.15 1.22 2.64
N LYS A 221 23.48 1.05 3.78
CA LYS A 221 24.02 0.48 5.02
C LYS A 221 23.69 -1.00 5.12
#